data_663b8c425db1e1ebf53513c8fb41fe14
#
_entry.id   663b8c425db1e1ebf53513c8fb41fe14
#
_cell.length_a   1.000
_cell.length_b   1.000
_cell.length_c   1.000
_cell.angle_alpha   90.00
_cell.angle_beta   90.00
_cell.angle_gamma   90.00
#
_symmetry.space_group_name_H-M   'P 1'
#
loop_
_entity.id
_entity.type
_entity.pdbx_description
1 polymer ?
#
loop_
_entity_poly.entity_id
_entity_poly.type
_entity_poly.pdbx_seq_one_letter_code
_entity_poly.pdbx_strand_id
1 'polypeptide(L)'
;MTVIIIGGVAAGASAAARLRRLDENCRIILLEKGKIISYANCGLPYHLGGVIPEKDNLLVMPAKKFAAWFNVGVRTECEVVKINREQKTVLCKTPSGEYEEGYDKLLIATGATPNENSSIPNVFNLWTFKDMEMVLKSLSDAKKAVIVGAGFIGIEAAENLNEKGLDVTVIQRGAHVLPTIDKEMATPLAQELERRGISVRYNCTVKNYKSKDGAVEIEMDCGDKIIADVVIISTGVMPNSAIAKECGLECGPRGHIKVNKFLQTSDINIYAAGDVIELDEHSPYSFAAVPLAGPANKQGRIAANNIAGGRSSYKDSFGTSVVKVGHLTAASVGMTEAALLRDGKKFHKLYLHPASNASYYPGGNRMTLKLLFGDDGTIFGAQIVGGKGVDKRIDSIATAMRRGMRAPEL
;
A
#
# COMPACT_ATOMS: atom_id res chain seq x y z
N MET A 1 21.18 -4.95 24.46
CA MET A 1 19.92 -5.51 23.88
C MET A 1 20.14 -5.75 22.39
N THR A 2 19.75 -6.93 21.89
CA THR A 2 19.75 -7.27 20.47
C THR A 2 18.33 -7.21 19.93
N VAL A 3 18.12 -6.41 18.88
CA VAL A 3 16.81 -6.29 18.19
C VAL A 3 16.94 -6.77 16.77
N ILE A 4 16.12 -7.75 16.39
CA ILE A 4 16.00 -8.20 15.01
C ILE A 4 14.76 -7.56 14.39
N ILE A 5 14.90 -7.08 13.16
CA ILE A 5 13.84 -6.50 12.35
C ILE A 5 13.73 -7.32 11.06
N ILE A 6 12.59 -7.94 10.80
CA ILE A 6 12.32 -8.73 9.61
C ILE A 6 11.58 -7.88 8.59
N GLY A 7 12.23 -7.57 7.47
CA GLY A 7 11.73 -6.69 6.41
C GLY A 7 12.34 -5.29 6.46
N GLY A 8 12.89 -4.85 5.34
CA GLY A 8 13.73 -3.65 5.23
C GLY A 8 13.11 -2.48 4.47
N VAL A 9 11.77 -2.46 4.24
CA VAL A 9 11.14 -1.37 3.51
C VAL A 9 10.52 -0.35 4.49
N ALA A 10 9.28 0.08 4.34
CA ALA A 10 8.70 1.22 5.05
C ALA A 10 8.77 1.09 6.58
N ALA A 11 8.12 0.07 7.15
CA ALA A 11 8.04 -0.09 8.60
C ALA A 11 9.38 -0.45 9.23
N GLY A 12 10.09 -1.45 8.67
CA GLY A 12 11.33 -1.95 9.25
C GLY A 12 12.48 -0.95 9.17
N ALA A 13 12.69 -0.31 8.01
CA ALA A 13 13.71 0.73 7.87
C ALA A 13 13.44 1.92 8.80
N SER A 14 12.16 2.36 8.90
CA SER A 14 11.77 3.42 9.82
C SER A 14 11.99 3.04 11.29
N ALA A 15 11.73 1.78 11.65
CA ALA A 15 11.95 1.28 12.99
C ALA A 15 13.45 1.22 13.34
N ALA A 16 14.28 0.67 12.45
CA ALA A 16 15.72 0.57 12.64
C ALA A 16 16.36 1.96 12.85
N ALA A 17 16.04 2.90 11.97
CA ALA A 17 16.54 4.28 12.07
C ALA A 17 16.03 4.99 13.35
N ARG A 18 14.79 4.74 13.76
CA ARG A 18 14.23 5.31 14.99
C ARG A 18 14.87 4.70 16.23
N LEU A 19 15.03 3.38 16.26
CA LEU A 19 15.60 2.66 17.40
C LEU A 19 17.04 3.11 17.67
N ARG A 20 17.87 3.29 16.63
CA ARG A 20 19.21 3.82 16.78
C ARG A 20 19.27 5.20 17.42
N ARG A 21 18.32 6.09 17.07
CA ARG A 21 18.23 7.42 17.68
C ARG A 21 17.80 7.40 19.15
N LEU A 22 17.21 6.29 19.61
CA LEU A 22 16.75 6.11 20.99
C LEU A 22 17.81 5.41 21.85
N ASP A 23 18.57 4.50 21.25
CA ASP A 23 19.59 3.69 21.93
C ASP A 23 20.78 3.44 21.00
N GLU A 24 21.89 4.14 21.29
CA GLU A 24 23.13 4.03 20.52
C GLU A 24 23.86 2.69 20.74
N ASN A 25 23.61 2.02 21.88
CA ASN A 25 24.29 0.77 22.26
C ASN A 25 23.51 -0.49 21.84
N CYS A 26 22.27 -0.34 21.36
CA CYS A 26 21.46 -1.45 20.89
C CYS A 26 22.09 -2.11 19.66
N ARG A 27 22.24 -3.43 19.68
CA ARG A 27 22.59 -4.20 18.48
C ARG A 27 21.34 -4.37 17.62
N ILE A 28 21.31 -3.73 16.45
CA ILE A 28 20.16 -3.75 15.53
C ILE A 28 20.56 -4.56 14.29
N ILE A 29 19.77 -5.59 13.97
CA ILE A 29 19.93 -6.42 12.77
C ILE A 29 18.68 -6.32 11.94
N LEU A 30 18.81 -5.88 10.69
CA LEU A 30 17.73 -5.78 9.73
C LEU A 30 17.91 -6.86 8.67
N LEU A 31 16.95 -7.78 8.59
CA LEU A 31 16.95 -8.92 7.69
C LEU A 31 15.96 -8.68 6.56
N GLU A 32 16.43 -8.69 5.32
CA GLU A 32 15.61 -8.47 4.13
C GLU A 32 15.81 -9.60 3.12
N LYS A 33 14.71 -10.25 2.71
CA LYS A 33 14.77 -11.33 1.73
C LYS A 33 15.16 -10.88 0.33
N GLY A 34 14.85 -9.64 -0.02
CA GLY A 34 15.23 -9.02 -1.29
C GLY A 34 16.66 -8.47 -1.27
N LYS A 35 17.10 -7.99 -2.44
CA LYS A 35 18.41 -7.33 -2.59
C LYS A 35 18.41 -5.87 -2.14
N ILE A 36 17.25 -5.25 -2.04
CA ILE A 36 17.07 -3.80 -1.88
C ILE A 36 16.20 -3.51 -0.66
N ILE A 37 16.64 -2.57 0.15
CA ILE A 37 15.88 -2.01 1.27
C ILE A 37 15.48 -0.57 0.98
N SER A 38 14.55 -0.05 1.77
CA SER A 38 14.25 1.39 1.82
C SER A 38 14.07 2.04 0.45
N TYR A 39 13.16 1.52 -0.35
CA TYR A 39 12.83 2.05 -1.67
C TYR A 39 11.37 2.53 -1.72
N ALA A 40 11.06 3.38 -2.70
CA ALA A 40 9.76 3.98 -2.92
C ALA A 40 8.87 3.07 -3.79
N ASN A 41 8.09 2.16 -3.16
CA ASN A 41 7.15 1.29 -3.86
C ASN A 41 6.16 2.08 -4.73
N CYS A 42 5.64 3.20 -4.22
CA CYS A 42 4.71 4.04 -4.97
C CYS A 42 5.35 4.72 -6.22
N GLY A 43 6.67 4.70 -6.34
CA GLY A 43 7.40 5.22 -7.50
C GLY A 43 7.50 4.23 -8.67
N LEU A 44 7.23 2.93 -8.43
CA LEU A 44 7.42 1.88 -9.44
C LEU A 44 6.61 2.12 -10.73
N PRO A 45 5.29 2.44 -10.67
CA PRO A 45 4.52 2.75 -11.88
C PRO A 45 5.07 3.97 -12.63
N TYR A 46 5.49 5.00 -11.91
CA TYR A 46 6.03 6.24 -12.49
C TYR A 46 7.39 6.05 -13.16
N HIS A 47 8.20 5.09 -12.67
CA HIS A 47 9.43 4.70 -13.35
C HIS A 47 9.12 3.93 -14.64
N LEU A 48 8.12 3.05 -14.65
CA LEU A 48 7.66 2.37 -15.87
C LEU A 48 7.25 3.36 -16.96
N GLY A 49 6.54 4.44 -16.59
CA GLY A 49 6.13 5.50 -17.51
C GLY A 49 7.23 6.48 -17.92
N GLY A 50 8.40 6.44 -17.25
CA GLY A 50 9.50 7.38 -17.51
C GLY A 50 9.38 8.71 -16.77
N VAL A 51 8.36 8.93 -15.95
CA VAL A 51 8.21 10.13 -15.09
C VAL A 51 9.37 10.21 -14.09
N ILE A 52 9.84 9.07 -13.59
CA ILE A 52 11.07 8.92 -12.82
C ILE A 52 12.09 8.22 -13.73
N PRO A 53 12.97 8.94 -14.44
CA PRO A 53 13.81 8.33 -15.46
C PRO A 53 14.89 7.42 -14.87
N GLU A 54 15.47 7.80 -13.72
CA GLU A 54 16.55 7.07 -13.10
C GLU A 54 16.01 6.16 -12.00
N LYS A 55 16.21 4.85 -12.14
CA LYS A 55 15.73 3.85 -11.16
C LYS A 55 16.34 4.06 -9.77
N ASP A 56 17.55 4.59 -9.69
CA ASP A 56 18.22 4.85 -8.42
C ASP A 56 17.53 5.94 -7.60
N ASN A 57 16.71 6.80 -8.22
CA ASN A 57 15.87 7.78 -7.52
C ASN A 57 14.75 7.12 -6.72
N LEU A 58 14.43 5.85 -6.99
CA LEU A 58 13.53 5.05 -6.17
C LEU A 58 14.17 4.57 -4.87
N LEU A 59 15.51 4.56 -4.78
CA LEU A 59 16.23 4.12 -3.59
C LEU A 59 16.30 5.27 -2.58
N VAL A 60 15.43 5.23 -1.57
CA VAL A 60 15.43 6.25 -0.50
C VAL A 60 16.77 6.23 0.24
N MET A 61 17.26 5.02 0.56
CA MET A 61 18.60 4.85 1.13
C MET A 61 19.14 3.44 0.82
N PRO A 62 20.20 3.31 0.02
CA PRO A 62 20.84 2.02 -0.26
C PRO A 62 21.37 1.33 1.00
N ALA A 63 21.36 -0.01 1.03
CA ALA A 63 21.68 -0.83 2.20
C ALA A 63 23.03 -0.47 2.86
N LYS A 64 24.09 -0.29 2.07
CA LYS A 64 25.42 0.08 2.60
C LYS A 64 25.41 1.45 3.29
N LYS A 65 24.74 2.44 2.67
CA LYS A 65 24.62 3.79 3.24
C LYS A 65 23.77 3.76 4.51
N PHE A 66 22.66 2.99 4.51
CA PHE A 66 21.79 2.82 5.66
C PHE A 66 22.54 2.17 6.83
N ALA A 67 23.29 1.09 6.58
CA ALA A 67 24.10 0.41 7.58
C ALA A 67 25.13 1.35 8.22
N ALA A 68 25.87 2.09 7.42
CA ALA A 68 26.88 3.02 7.91
C ALA A 68 26.28 4.22 8.67
N TRP A 69 25.19 4.80 8.16
CA TRP A 69 24.57 5.98 8.75
C TRP A 69 23.89 5.70 10.09
N PHE A 70 23.22 4.54 10.19
CA PHE A 70 22.48 4.18 11.40
C PHE A 70 23.17 3.11 12.26
N ASN A 71 24.39 2.70 11.92
CA ASN A 71 25.09 1.60 12.62
C ASN A 71 24.18 0.37 12.82
N VAL A 72 23.57 -0.11 11.73
CA VAL A 72 22.64 -1.26 11.68
C VAL A 72 23.27 -2.37 10.88
N GLY A 73 23.23 -3.59 11.40
CA GLY A 73 23.62 -4.80 10.66
C GLY A 73 22.60 -5.14 9.59
N VAL A 74 22.71 -4.60 8.38
CA VAL A 74 21.79 -4.88 7.26
C VAL A 74 22.26 -6.15 6.54
N ARG A 75 21.36 -7.13 6.44
CA ARG A 75 21.56 -8.39 5.68
C ARG A 75 20.46 -8.54 4.65
N THR A 76 20.82 -8.31 3.40
CA THR A 76 19.94 -8.56 2.23
C THR A 76 20.11 -10.00 1.74
N GLU A 77 19.18 -10.48 0.90
CA GLU A 77 19.10 -11.88 0.44
C GLU A 77 19.08 -12.88 1.62
N CYS A 78 18.46 -12.45 2.72
CA CYS A 78 18.36 -13.17 3.98
C CYS A 78 16.87 -13.31 4.35
N GLU A 79 16.30 -14.46 4.06
CA GLU A 79 14.92 -14.78 4.37
C GLU A 79 14.80 -15.43 5.76
N VAL A 80 13.97 -14.86 6.63
CA VAL A 80 13.61 -15.53 7.88
C VAL A 80 12.52 -16.55 7.58
N VAL A 81 12.82 -17.81 7.80
CA VAL A 81 11.92 -18.93 7.49
C VAL A 81 11.25 -19.52 8.72
N LYS A 82 11.78 -19.25 9.93
CA LYS A 82 11.19 -19.73 11.18
C LYS A 82 11.51 -18.79 12.35
N ILE A 83 10.58 -18.67 13.29
CA ILE A 83 10.76 -17.98 14.56
C ILE A 83 10.63 -19.02 15.68
N ASN A 84 11.63 -19.11 16.54
CA ASN A 84 11.58 -19.89 17.78
C ASN A 84 11.40 -18.94 18.96
N ARG A 85 10.18 -18.90 19.52
CA ARG A 85 9.82 -17.98 20.60
C ARG A 85 10.44 -18.36 21.94
N GLU A 86 10.60 -19.67 22.20
CA GLU A 86 11.17 -20.18 23.46
C GLU A 86 12.66 -19.89 23.57
N GLN A 87 13.39 -20.15 22.49
CA GLN A 87 14.83 -19.91 22.41
C GLN A 87 15.17 -18.46 22.04
N LYS A 88 14.16 -17.68 21.62
CA LYS A 88 14.32 -16.33 21.07
C LYS A 88 15.32 -16.26 19.92
N THR A 89 15.17 -17.17 18.94
CA THR A 89 15.99 -17.21 17.72
C THR A 89 15.11 -17.09 16.48
N VAL A 90 15.71 -16.65 15.39
CA VAL A 90 15.13 -16.72 14.04
C VAL A 90 16.06 -17.56 13.17
N LEU A 91 15.48 -18.48 12.36
CA LEU A 91 16.21 -19.22 11.34
C LEU A 91 16.25 -18.42 10.06
N CYS A 92 17.44 -18.08 9.61
CA CYS A 92 17.72 -17.31 8.42
C CYS A 92 18.23 -18.21 7.30
N LYS A 93 17.65 -18.06 6.11
CA LYS A 93 18.09 -18.71 4.88
C LYS A 93 18.72 -17.71 3.94
N THR A 94 19.93 -18.01 3.47
CA THR A 94 20.71 -17.17 2.54
C THR A 94 21.23 -18.03 1.38
N PRO A 95 21.76 -17.42 0.32
CA PRO A 95 22.42 -18.16 -0.76
C PRO A 95 23.59 -19.04 -0.30
N SER A 96 24.23 -18.69 0.82
CA SER A 96 25.37 -19.44 1.41
C SER A 96 24.97 -20.49 2.43
N GLY A 97 23.69 -20.65 2.74
CA GLY A 97 23.18 -21.63 3.69
C GLY A 97 22.25 -21.03 4.74
N GLU A 98 21.95 -21.83 5.75
CA GLU A 98 21.05 -21.46 6.86
C GLU A 98 21.87 -21.21 8.14
N TYR A 99 21.39 -20.28 8.97
CA TYR A 99 21.95 -20.01 10.30
C TYR A 99 20.87 -19.46 11.23
N GLU A 100 21.11 -19.59 12.53
CA GLU A 100 20.24 -18.99 13.55
C GLU A 100 20.82 -17.67 14.08
N GLU A 101 19.94 -16.70 14.38
CA GLU A 101 20.27 -15.44 15.02
C GLU A 101 19.39 -15.21 16.24
N GLY A 102 19.99 -14.86 17.38
CA GLY A 102 19.27 -14.62 18.63
C GLY A 102 18.78 -13.18 18.79
N TYR A 103 17.65 -12.98 19.49
CA TYR A 103 17.10 -11.66 19.78
C TYR A 103 16.63 -11.51 21.23
N ASP A 104 16.67 -10.30 21.74
CA ASP A 104 15.95 -9.89 22.95
C ASP A 104 14.57 -9.38 22.61
N LYS A 105 14.44 -8.63 21.49
CA LYS A 105 13.18 -8.15 20.92
C LYS A 105 13.16 -8.38 19.40
N LEU A 106 11.97 -8.67 18.88
CA LEU A 106 11.75 -8.94 17.46
C LEU A 106 10.70 -7.97 16.91
N LEU A 107 10.93 -7.40 15.73
CA LEU A 107 9.93 -6.68 14.96
C LEU A 107 9.65 -7.41 13.64
N ILE A 108 8.40 -7.84 13.44
CA ILE A 108 7.92 -8.42 12.20
C ILE A 108 7.38 -7.29 11.32
N ALA A 109 8.07 -6.98 10.22
CA ALA A 109 7.74 -5.94 9.26
C ALA A 109 7.74 -6.51 7.83
N THR A 110 7.27 -7.73 7.68
CA THR A 110 7.29 -8.54 6.44
C THR A 110 6.35 -8.03 5.35
N GLY A 111 5.46 -7.08 5.67
CA GLY A 111 4.54 -6.46 4.73
C GLY A 111 3.51 -7.44 4.16
N ALA A 112 3.20 -7.26 2.88
CA ALA A 112 2.23 -8.04 2.15
C ALA A 112 2.80 -8.49 0.79
N THR A 113 2.08 -9.41 0.13
CA THR A 113 2.41 -9.91 -1.22
C THR A 113 1.14 -9.93 -2.07
N PRO A 114 1.23 -9.83 -3.41
CA PRO A 114 0.06 -9.95 -4.27
C PRO A 114 -0.73 -11.23 -4.04
N ASN A 115 -2.07 -11.13 -4.09
CA ASN A 115 -2.98 -12.27 -3.91
C ASN A 115 -2.83 -13.33 -5.00
N GLU A 116 -2.45 -12.90 -6.19
CA GLU A 116 -2.38 -13.73 -7.38
C GLU A 116 -1.00 -13.59 -8.01
N ASN A 117 -0.39 -14.73 -8.34
CA ASN A 117 0.86 -14.79 -9.07
C ASN A 117 0.67 -15.69 -10.28
N SER A 118 1.38 -15.41 -11.36
CA SER A 118 1.35 -16.22 -12.58
C SER A 118 2.75 -16.67 -12.96
N SER A 119 2.84 -17.91 -13.45
CA SER A 119 4.06 -18.44 -14.08
C SER A 119 4.03 -18.27 -15.60
N ILE A 120 2.96 -17.73 -16.16
CA ILE A 120 2.82 -17.48 -17.60
C ILE A 120 3.77 -16.34 -17.99
N PRO A 121 4.59 -16.50 -19.04
CA PRO A 121 5.44 -15.41 -19.53
C PRO A 121 4.62 -14.16 -19.86
N ASN A 122 5.19 -12.99 -19.59
CA ASN A 122 4.58 -11.68 -19.79
C ASN A 122 3.35 -11.37 -18.92
N VAL A 123 3.09 -12.20 -17.89
CA VAL A 123 2.10 -11.91 -16.84
C VAL A 123 2.83 -11.60 -15.53
N PHE A 124 2.72 -10.39 -15.04
CA PHE A 124 3.51 -9.86 -13.92
C PHE A 124 2.62 -9.29 -12.83
N ASN A 125 3.18 -9.21 -11.63
CA ASN A 125 2.74 -8.24 -10.62
C ASN A 125 3.59 -6.97 -10.74
N LEU A 126 3.15 -5.89 -10.08
CA LEU A 126 3.92 -4.67 -9.91
C LEU A 126 3.93 -4.31 -8.42
N TRP A 127 4.81 -4.98 -7.67
CA TRP A 127 4.82 -4.88 -6.21
C TRP A 127 6.22 -4.62 -5.64
N THR A 128 7.23 -5.28 -6.18
CA THR A 128 8.62 -5.13 -5.76
C THR A 128 9.46 -4.43 -6.83
N PHE A 129 10.64 -3.97 -6.44
CA PHE A 129 11.62 -3.41 -7.36
C PHE A 129 12.00 -4.42 -8.45
N LYS A 130 12.11 -5.70 -8.09
CA LYS A 130 12.38 -6.80 -9.05
C LYS A 130 11.24 -6.94 -10.08
N ASP A 131 10.00 -6.87 -9.63
CA ASP A 131 8.84 -6.95 -10.53
C ASP A 131 8.87 -5.82 -11.56
N MET A 132 9.14 -4.60 -11.11
CA MET A 132 9.29 -3.44 -11.99
C MET A 132 10.39 -3.67 -13.04
N GLU A 133 11.56 -4.20 -12.67
CA GLU A 133 12.63 -4.52 -13.61
C GLU A 133 12.21 -5.60 -14.63
N MET A 134 11.42 -6.59 -14.21
CA MET A 134 10.89 -7.62 -15.10
C MET A 134 9.88 -7.03 -16.11
N VAL A 135 8.95 -6.21 -15.62
CA VAL A 135 7.99 -5.51 -16.48
C VAL A 135 8.72 -4.64 -17.50
N LEU A 136 9.68 -3.81 -17.08
CA LEU A 136 10.45 -2.94 -17.97
C LEU A 136 11.10 -3.70 -19.13
N LYS A 137 11.65 -4.88 -18.88
CA LYS A 137 12.27 -5.71 -19.92
C LYS A 137 11.27 -6.18 -20.97
N SER A 138 10.01 -6.42 -20.57
CA SER A 138 8.97 -6.88 -21.48
C SER A 138 8.29 -5.72 -22.25
N LEU A 139 8.59 -4.46 -21.92
CA LEU A 139 8.00 -3.31 -22.58
C LEU A 139 8.72 -2.87 -23.86
N SER A 140 9.92 -3.40 -24.18
CA SER A 140 10.74 -2.92 -25.33
C SER A 140 9.99 -2.93 -26.65
N ASP A 141 9.22 -3.99 -26.93
CA ASP A 141 8.49 -4.17 -28.19
C ASP A 141 6.98 -4.25 -27.97
N ALA A 142 6.51 -4.06 -26.73
CA ALA A 142 5.12 -4.15 -26.37
C ALA A 142 4.31 -2.97 -26.93
N LYS A 143 3.14 -3.27 -27.47
CA LYS A 143 2.16 -2.31 -27.98
C LYS A 143 0.86 -2.32 -27.18
N LYS A 144 0.52 -3.47 -26.60
CA LYS A 144 -0.73 -3.67 -25.88
C LYS A 144 -0.47 -4.16 -24.46
N ALA A 145 -1.07 -3.48 -23.49
CA ALA A 145 -1.02 -3.88 -22.10
C ALA A 145 -2.42 -4.11 -21.53
N VAL A 146 -2.55 -5.14 -20.70
CA VAL A 146 -3.76 -5.36 -19.90
C VAL A 146 -3.43 -5.25 -18.42
N ILE A 147 -4.21 -4.45 -17.73
CA ILE A 147 -4.14 -4.29 -16.27
C ILE A 147 -5.34 -4.98 -15.64
N VAL A 148 -5.09 -5.89 -14.71
CA VAL A 148 -6.14 -6.61 -14.00
C VAL A 148 -6.30 -6.04 -12.60
N GLY A 149 -7.41 -5.30 -12.39
CA GLY A 149 -7.71 -4.55 -11.17
C GLY A 149 -7.54 -3.05 -11.33
N ALA A 150 -8.58 -2.28 -11.04
CA ALA A 150 -8.62 -0.82 -11.12
C ALA A 150 -8.47 -0.16 -9.74
N GLY A 151 -7.61 -0.70 -8.86
CA GLY A 151 -7.15 -0.06 -7.63
C GLY A 151 -6.07 0.98 -7.91
N PHE A 152 -5.43 1.52 -6.86
CA PHE A 152 -4.37 2.53 -6.98
C PHE A 152 -3.26 2.10 -7.93
N ILE A 153 -2.63 0.94 -7.66
CA ILE A 153 -1.52 0.42 -8.46
C ILE A 153 -1.94 0.21 -9.92
N GLY A 154 -3.13 -0.37 -10.14
CA GLY A 154 -3.61 -0.65 -11.48
C GLY A 154 -3.88 0.61 -12.29
N ILE A 155 -4.48 1.64 -11.70
CA ILE A 155 -4.74 2.91 -12.38
C ILE A 155 -3.43 3.66 -12.67
N GLU A 156 -2.51 3.72 -11.71
CA GLU A 156 -1.19 4.35 -11.92
C GLU A 156 -0.39 3.60 -12.99
N ALA A 157 -0.40 2.26 -13.00
CA ALA A 157 0.23 1.46 -14.04
C ALA A 157 -0.42 1.70 -15.42
N ALA A 158 -1.75 1.73 -15.49
CA ALA A 158 -2.49 1.97 -16.72
C ALA A 158 -2.17 3.34 -17.33
N GLU A 159 -2.18 4.40 -16.50
CA GLU A 159 -1.83 5.75 -16.93
C GLU A 159 -0.38 5.82 -17.46
N ASN A 160 0.56 5.31 -16.68
CA ASN A 160 1.98 5.39 -17.02
C ASN A 160 2.35 4.56 -18.27
N LEU A 161 1.73 3.40 -18.47
CA LEU A 161 1.94 2.61 -19.70
C LEU A 161 1.27 3.25 -20.92
N ASN A 162 0.12 3.90 -20.76
CA ASN A 162 -0.53 4.65 -21.82
C ASN A 162 0.29 5.88 -22.21
N GLU A 163 0.85 6.64 -21.26
CA GLU A 163 1.76 7.75 -21.52
C GLU A 163 3.04 7.30 -22.26
N LYS A 164 3.45 6.05 -22.07
CA LYS A 164 4.55 5.42 -22.82
C LYS A 164 4.14 4.99 -24.24
N GLY A 165 2.88 5.13 -24.62
CA GLY A 165 2.35 4.87 -25.95
C GLY A 165 1.72 3.49 -26.16
N LEU A 166 1.49 2.71 -25.09
CA LEU A 166 0.82 1.43 -25.20
C LEU A 166 -0.71 1.62 -25.29
N ASP A 167 -1.37 0.75 -26.05
CA ASP A 167 -2.82 0.55 -26.00
C ASP A 167 -3.17 -0.21 -24.72
N VAL A 168 -3.87 0.44 -23.78
CA VAL A 168 -4.10 -0.09 -22.44
C VAL A 168 -5.56 -0.43 -22.22
N THR A 169 -5.81 -1.66 -21.77
CA THR A 169 -7.13 -2.10 -21.29
C THR A 169 -7.05 -2.46 -19.82
N VAL A 170 -7.97 -1.93 -19.01
CA VAL A 170 -8.14 -2.26 -17.59
C VAL A 170 -9.32 -3.21 -17.44
N ILE A 171 -9.14 -4.34 -16.75
CA ILE A 171 -10.22 -5.27 -16.39
C ILE A 171 -10.54 -5.07 -14.91
N GLN A 172 -11.79 -4.73 -14.61
CA GLN A 172 -12.24 -4.44 -13.25
C GLN A 172 -13.44 -5.32 -12.87
N ARG A 173 -13.30 -6.06 -11.78
CA ARG A 173 -14.38 -6.90 -11.22
C ARG A 173 -15.59 -6.08 -10.77
N GLY A 174 -15.37 -4.91 -10.22
CA GLY A 174 -16.43 -4.02 -9.74
C GLY A 174 -17.02 -3.13 -10.84
N ALA A 175 -18.06 -2.41 -10.48
CA ALA A 175 -18.81 -1.54 -11.39
C ALA A 175 -18.16 -0.15 -11.61
N HIS A 176 -17.04 0.16 -10.95
CA HIS A 176 -16.30 1.42 -11.10
C HIS A 176 -14.82 1.24 -10.75
N VAL A 177 -14.01 2.19 -11.17
CA VAL A 177 -12.58 2.28 -10.79
C VAL A 177 -12.43 2.77 -9.34
N LEU A 178 -11.28 2.55 -8.74
CA LEU A 178 -10.92 3.00 -7.38
C LEU A 178 -12.01 2.67 -6.33
N PRO A 179 -12.18 1.41 -5.94
CA PRO A 179 -13.23 0.98 -5.01
C PRO A 179 -13.11 1.58 -3.60
N THR A 180 -12.08 2.36 -3.34
CA THR A 180 -11.89 3.14 -2.10
C THR A 180 -12.67 4.45 -2.08
N ILE A 181 -13.32 4.83 -3.18
CA ILE A 181 -14.26 5.95 -3.27
C ILE A 181 -15.59 5.46 -3.85
N ASP A 182 -16.67 6.22 -3.62
CA ASP A 182 -17.99 5.86 -4.11
C ASP A 182 -18.11 6.08 -5.63
N LYS A 183 -19.05 5.37 -6.27
CA LYS A 183 -19.18 5.29 -7.73
C LYS A 183 -19.28 6.66 -8.39
N GLU A 184 -20.13 7.55 -7.85
CA GLU A 184 -20.32 8.89 -8.43
C GLU A 184 -19.06 9.77 -8.31
N MET A 185 -18.25 9.55 -7.27
CA MET A 185 -16.97 10.22 -7.11
C MET A 185 -15.87 9.61 -8.02
N ALA A 186 -15.99 8.34 -8.38
CA ALA A 186 -15.10 7.67 -9.33
C ALA A 186 -15.41 7.99 -10.80
N THR A 187 -16.64 8.42 -11.11
CA THR A 187 -17.10 8.66 -12.49
C THR A 187 -16.21 9.66 -13.26
N PRO A 188 -15.82 10.83 -12.73
CA PRO A 188 -14.92 11.73 -13.45
C PRO A 188 -13.55 11.12 -13.78
N LEU A 189 -13.06 10.21 -12.93
CA LEU A 189 -11.79 9.51 -13.17
C LEU A 189 -11.92 8.49 -14.29
N ALA A 190 -13.02 7.76 -14.33
CA ALA A 190 -13.31 6.83 -15.42
C ALA A 190 -13.39 7.57 -16.77
N GLN A 191 -14.08 8.71 -16.82
CA GLN A 191 -14.15 9.57 -18.00
C GLN A 191 -12.77 10.10 -18.42
N GLU A 192 -11.92 10.44 -17.46
CA GLU A 192 -10.54 10.87 -17.77
C GLU A 192 -9.70 9.74 -18.36
N LEU A 193 -9.83 8.50 -17.85
CA LEU A 193 -9.17 7.33 -18.44
C LEU A 193 -9.63 7.10 -19.88
N GLU A 194 -10.92 7.13 -20.15
CA GLU A 194 -11.50 6.99 -21.49
C GLU A 194 -11.02 8.11 -22.43
N ARG A 195 -10.99 9.36 -21.95
CA ARG A 195 -10.49 10.51 -22.73
C ARG A 195 -9.03 10.34 -23.15
N ARG A 196 -8.24 9.61 -22.33
CA ARG A 196 -6.85 9.26 -22.63
C ARG A 196 -6.70 8.03 -23.52
N GLY A 197 -7.80 7.40 -23.92
CA GLY A 197 -7.80 6.19 -24.74
C GLY A 197 -7.59 4.90 -23.95
N ILE A 198 -7.66 4.93 -22.61
CA ILE A 198 -7.59 3.74 -21.77
C ILE A 198 -8.98 3.11 -21.70
N SER A 199 -9.10 1.88 -22.21
CA SER A 199 -10.35 1.11 -22.16
C SER A 199 -10.55 0.48 -20.79
N VAL A 200 -11.77 0.53 -20.22
CA VAL A 200 -12.09 -0.14 -18.96
C VAL A 200 -13.23 -1.14 -19.15
N ARG A 201 -12.97 -2.41 -18.79
CA ARG A 201 -13.96 -3.49 -18.77
C ARG A 201 -14.44 -3.70 -17.35
N TYR A 202 -15.67 -3.26 -17.07
CA TYR A 202 -16.31 -3.39 -15.76
C TYR A 202 -17.06 -4.71 -15.61
N ASN A 203 -17.29 -5.12 -14.36
CA ASN A 203 -18.01 -6.34 -13.98
C ASN A 203 -17.45 -7.60 -14.67
N CYS A 204 -16.13 -7.62 -14.89
CA CYS A 204 -15.42 -8.71 -15.50
C CYS A 204 -14.28 -9.19 -14.60
N THR A 205 -14.07 -10.50 -14.53
CA THR A 205 -12.91 -11.12 -13.90
C THR A 205 -12.13 -11.95 -14.91
N VAL A 206 -10.82 -12.05 -14.71
CA VAL A 206 -10.01 -12.95 -15.52
C VAL A 206 -10.18 -14.37 -15.00
N LYS A 207 -10.48 -15.29 -15.90
CA LYS A 207 -10.66 -16.69 -15.64
C LYS A 207 -9.37 -17.47 -15.87
N ASN A 208 -8.62 -17.10 -16.92
CA ASN A 208 -7.39 -17.80 -17.28
C ASN A 208 -6.45 -16.90 -18.11
N TYR A 209 -5.16 -17.21 -18.03
CA TYR A 209 -4.10 -16.66 -18.89
C TYR A 209 -3.47 -17.80 -19.69
N LYS A 210 -3.19 -17.59 -20.97
CA LYS A 210 -2.50 -18.55 -21.84
C LYS A 210 -1.42 -17.84 -22.65
N SER A 211 -0.23 -18.41 -22.71
CA SER A 211 0.80 -17.95 -23.65
C SER A 211 0.39 -18.30 -25.07
N LYS A 212 0.49 -17.34 -25.99
CA LYS A 212 0.14 -17.49 -27.40
C LYS A 212 1.06 -16.63 -28.27
N ASP A 213 1.90 -17.27 -29.06
CA ASP A 213 2.77 -16.62 -30.05
C ASP A 213 3.59 -15.42 -29.48
N GLY A 214 4.13 -15.58 -28.27
CA GLY A 214 4.88 -14.52 -27.56
C GLY A 214 4.04 -13.50 -26.82
N ALA A 215 2.71 -13.51 -27.03
CA ALA A 215 1.73 -12.68 -26.31
C ALA A 215 0.97 -13.50 -25.25
N VAL A 216 0.02 -12.86 -24.57
CA VAL A 216 -0.87 -13.46 -23.57
C VAL A 216 -2.31 -13.37 -24.04
N GLU A 217 -2.99 -14.51 -24.19
CA GLU A 217 -4.43 -14.57 -24.32
C GLU A 217 -5.06 -14.56 -22.92
N ILE A 218 -5.91 -13.58 -22.64
CA ILE A 218 -6.64 -13.41 -21.40
C ILE A 218 -8.10 -13.78 -21.64
N GLU A 219 -8.58 -14.79 -20.95
CA GLU A 219 -9.98 -15.24 -21.01
C GLU A 219 -10.76 -14.69 -19.80
N MET A 220 -11.83 -13.98 -20.03
CA MET A 220 -12.70 -13.42 -19.00
C MET A 220 -13.91 -14.30 -18.70
N ASP A 221 -14.51 -14.13 -17.53
CA ASP A 221 -15.69 -14.88 -17.08
C ASP A 221 -16.93 -14.62 -17.94
N CYS A 222 -17.01 -13.45 -18.60
CA CYS A 222 -18.05 -13.12 -19.58
C CYS A 222 -17.89 -13.85 -20.93
N GLY A 223 -16.83 -14.64 -21.14
CA GLY A 223 -16.52 -15.34 -22.37
C GLY A 223 -15.67 -14.57 -23.38
N ASP A 224 -15.48 -13.28 -23.17
CA ASP A 224 -14.62 -12.46 -24.02
C ASP A 224 -13.14 -12.83 -23.85
N LYS A 225 -12.37 -12.61 -24.92
CA LYS A 225 -10.92 -12.81 -24.93
C LYS A 225 -10.19 -11.57 -25.39
N ILE A 226 -9.06 -11.27 -24.74
CA ILE A 226 -8.16 -10.19 -25.12
C ILE A 226 -6.75 -10.75 -25.32
N ILE A 227 -6.03 -10.26 -26.31
CA ILE A 227 -4.61 -10.55 -26.51
C ILE A 227 -3.80 -9.30 -26.18
N ALA A 228 -2.79 -9.47 -25.33
CA ALA A 228 -1.89 -8.41 -24.92
C ALA A 228 -0.44 -8.90 -24.92
N ASP A 229 0.49 -7.95 -25.11
CA ASP A 229 1.93 -8.24 -25.05
C ASP A 229 2.39 -8.35 -23.59
N VAL A 230 1.77 -7.57 -22.70
CA VAL A 230 2.09 -7.51 -21.28
C VAL A 230 0.82 -7.46 -20.44
N VAL A 231 0.80 -8.20 -19.34
CA VAL A 231 -0.28 -8.19 -18.35
C VAL A 231 0.27 -7.83 -16.97
N ILE A 232 -0.36 -6.88 -16.29
CA ILE A 232 -0.05 -6.54 -14.89
C ILE A 232 -1.25 -6.89 -14.01
N ILE A 233 -1.03 -7.76 -13.03
CA ILE A 233 -2.03 -8.16 -12.04
C ILE A 233 -1.92 -7.24 -10.82
N SER A 234 -3.03 -6.59 -10.45
CA SER A 234 -3.14 -5.68 -9.30
C SER A 234 -4.45 -5.91 -8.52
N THR A 235 -4.79 -7.18 -8.28
CA THR A 235 -6.06 -7.63 -7.68
C THR A 235 -6.11 -7.59 -6.15
N GLY A 236 -5.12 -6.98 -5.53
CA GLY A 236 -4.97 -6.84 -4.07
C GLY A 236 -3.84 -7.66 -3.50
N VAL A 237 -3.68 -7.61 -2.19
CA VAL A 237 -2.55 -8.19 -1.45
C VAL A 237 -3.01 -8.97 -0.23
N MET A 238 -2.18 -9.90 0.23
CA MET A 238 -2.34 -10.64 1.48
C MET A 238 -1.12 -10.45 2.39
N PRO A 239 -1.30 -10.47 3.72
CA PRO A 239 -0.20 -10.25 4.66
C PRO A 239 0.80 -11.42 4.66
N ASN A 240 2.10 -11.09 4.75
CA ASN A 240 3.19 -12.07 4.87
C ASN A 240 3.34 -12.53 6.32
N SER A 241 2.34 -13.21 6.85
CA SER A 241 2.24 -13.60 8.26
C SER A 241 2.47 -15.09 8.53
N ALA A 242 2.83 -15.89 7.52
CA ALA A 242 3.03 -17.33 7.65
C ALA A 242 3.97 -17.67 8.82
N ILE A 243 5.16 -17.07 8.89
CA ILE A 243 6.14 -17.30 9.97
C ILE A 243 5.60 -16.93 11.37
N ALA A 244 4.73 -15.92 11.44
CA ALA A 244 4.09 -15.52 12.69
C ALA A 244 3.02 -16.55 13.12
N LYS A 245 2.21 -17.00 12.19
CA LYS A 245 1.19 -18.03 12.43
C LYS A 245 1.82 -19.36 12.82
N GLU A 246 2.87 -19.80 12.13
CA GLU A 246 3.60 -21.04 12.40
C GLU A 246 4.26 -21.06 13.78
N CYS A 247 4.73 -19.91 14.27
CA CYS A 247 5.27 -19.80 15.64
C CYS A 247 4.20 -19.54 16.70
N GLY A 248 2.89 -19.60 16.37
CA GLY A 248 1.77 -19.50 17.30
C GLY A 248 1.44 -18.07 17.76
N LEU A 249 1.77 -17.04 16.96
CA LEU A 249 1.25 -15.69 17.21
C LEU A 249 -0.20 -15.57 16.74
N GLU A 250 -0.99 -14.78 17.44
CA GLU A 250 -2.39 -14.54 17.09
C GLU A 250 -2.51 -13.79 15.76
N CYS A 251 -3.35 -14.34 14.87
CA CYS A 251 -3.69 -13.71 13.61
C CYS A 251 -5.21 -13.56 13.47
N GLY A 252 -5.63 -12.52 12.78
CA GLY A 252 -7.03 -12.27 12.47
C GLY A 252 -7.56 -13.12 11.30
N PRO A 253 -8.84 -12.97 10.98
CA PRO A 253 -9.53 -13.81 10.00
C PRO A 253 -9.00 -13.66 8.56
N ARG A 254 -8.38 -12.51 8.24
CA ARG A 254 -7.71 -12.28 6.96
C ARG A 254 -6.21 -12.58 6.99
N GLY A 255 -5.72 -13.19 8.07
CA GLY A 255 -4.34 -13.60 8.23
C GLY A 255 -3.39 -12.52 8.75
N HIS A 256 -3.82 -11.30 9.00
CA HIS A 256 -2.97 -10.25 9.57
C HIS A 256 -2.58 -10.60 11.01
N ILE A 257 -1.35 -10.25 11.40
CA ILE A 257 -0.89 -10.40 12.79
C ILE A 257 -1.65 -9.40 13.66
N LYS A 258 -2.32 -9.91 14.69
CA LYS A 258 -2.99 -9.05 15.66
C LYS A 258 -1.99 -8.32 16.54
N VAL A 259 -2.19 -7.03 16.72
CA VAL A 259 -1.38 -6.20 17.60
C VAL A 259 -2.24 -5.27 18.44
N ASN A 260 -1.81 -5.05 19.67
CA ASN A 260 -2.43 -4.04 20.53
C ASN A 260 -2.00 -2.61 20.09
N LYS A 261 -2.53 -1.59 20.76
CA LYS A 261 -2.20 -0.18 20.47
C LYS A 261 -0.73 0.19 20.62
N PHE A 262 0.08 -0.66 21.26
CA PHE A 262 1.54 -0.49 21.38
C PHE A 262 2.30 -1.22 20.28
N LEU A 263 1.60 -1.81 19.30
CA LEU A 263 2.12 -2.65 18.21
C LEU A 263 2.82 -3.93 18.69
N GLN A 264 2.46 -4.40 19.86
CA GLN A 264 2.91 -5.63 20.47
C GLN A 264 1.96 -6.76 20.09
N THR A 265 2.49 -7.90 19.71
CA THR A 265 1.74 -9.12 19.39
C THR A 265 1.26 -9.84 20.66
N SER A 266 0.73 -11.07 20.51
CA SER A 266 0.45 -11.96 21.64
C SER A 266 1.70 -12.39 22.44
N ASP A 267 2.92 -12.08 21.94
CA ASP A 267 4.17 -12.26 22.63
C ASP A 267 4.77 -10.92 23.05
N ILE A 268 5.10 -10.74 24.34
CA ILE A 268 5.63 -9.50 24.91
C ILE A 268 6.99 -9.07 24.32
N ASN A 269 7.73 -9.98 23.71
CA ASN A 269 9.02 -9.70 23.09
C ASN A 269 8.93 -9.49 21.58
N ILE A 270 7.74 -9.69 20.99
CA ILE A 270 7.53 -9.61 19.55
C ILE A 270 6.55 -8.49 19.22
N TYR A 271 6.97 -7.60 18.34
CA TYR A 271 6.20 -6.51 17.79
C TYR A 271 5.94 -6.76 16.30
N ALA A 272 4.90 -6.14 15.74
CA ALA A 272 4.70 -6.16 14.31
C ALA A 272 4.24 -4.79 13.79
N ALA A 273 4.55 -4.46 12.53
CA ALA A 273 4.23 -3.17 11.92
C ALA A 273 4.15 -3.26 10.38
N GLY A 274 3.39 -2.35 9.77
CA GLY A 274 3.18 -2.28 8.32
C GLY A 274 2.00 -3.13 7.85
N ASP A 275 2.01 -3.49 6.59
CA ASP A 275 0.88 -4.14 5.91
C ASP A 275 0.56 -5.53 6.46
N VAL A 276 1.43 -6.09 7.28
CA VAL A 276 1.28 -7.43 7.87
C VAL A 276 0.34 -7.45 9.08
N ILE A 277 -0.01 -6.29 9.65
CA ILE A 277 -0.76 -6.21 10.91
C ILE A 277 -2.23 -5.85 10.75
N GLU A 278 -3.02 -6.23 11.77
CA GLU A 278 -4.30 -5.59 12.11
C GLU A 278 -4.32 -5.20 13.59
N LEU A 279 -5.00 -4.09 13.89
CA LEU A 279 -5.18 -3.61 15.26
C LEU A 279 -6.32 -4.39 15.92
N ASP A 280 -6.10 -4.86 17.15
CA ASP A 280 -7.14 -5.51 17.97
C ASP A 280 -8.28 -4.52 18.30
N GLU A 281 -7.92 -3.27 18.60
CA GLU A 281 -8.86 -2.20 18.92
C GLU A 281 -8.67 -1.03 17.96
N HIS A 282 -9.74 -0.60 17.33
CA HIS A 282 -9.76 0.56 16.44
C HIS A 282 -11.13 1.26 16.51
N SER A 283 -11.18 2.52 16.10
CA SER A 283 -12.43 3.25 15.99
C SER A 283 -13.39 2.57 15.00
N PRO A 284 -14.70 2.57 15.25
CA PRO A 284 -15.69 2.00 14.33
C PRO A 284 -15.73 2.69 12.95
N TYR A 285 -15.02 3.80 12.77
CA TYR A 285 -14.90 4.56 11.50
C TYR A 285 -13.49 4.56 10.93
N SER A 286 -12.61 3.75 11.50
CA SER A 286 -11.25 3.51 11.01
C SER A 286 -11.08 2.08 10.49
N PHE A 287 -9.89 1.74 10.04
CA PHE A 287 -9.59 0.43 9.49
C PHE A 287 -8.60 -0.31 10.39
N ALA A 288 -8.88 -1.58 10.67
CA ALA A 288 -7.99 -2.45 11.43
C ALA A 288 -6.65 -2.66 10.70
N ALA A 289 -6.70 -2.84 9.38
CA ALA A 289 -5.54 -3.03 8.52
C ALA A 289 -5.54 -2.01 7.37
N VAL A 290 -4.42 -1.34 7.15
CA VAL A 290 -4.27 -0.32 6.09
C VAL A 290 -2.90 -0.49 5.42
N PRO A 291 -2.85 -1.09 4.22
CA PRO A 291 -1.61 -1.32 3.49
C PRO A 291 -1.15 -0.03 2.78
N LEU A 292 -0.61 0.91 3.55
CA LEU A 292 -0.10 2.20 3.07
C LEU A 292 1.23 2.54 3.76
N ALA A 293 2.15 3.16 3.01
CA ALA A 293 3.48 3.52 3.50
C ALA A 293 3.46 4.52 4.68
N GLY A 294 2.53 5.48 4.68
CA GLY A 294 2.38 6.46 5.78
C GLY A 294 2.10 5.81 7.13
N PRO A 295 1.03 4.99 7.26
CA PRO A 295 0.79 4.15 8.43
C PRO A 295 1.97 3.26 8.79
N ALA A 296 2.55 2.52 7.84
CA ALA A 296 3.68 1.61 8.07
C ALA A 296 4.89 2.34 8.68
N ASN A 297 5.29 3.49 8.13
CA ASN A 297 6.37 4.32 8.66
C ASN A 297 6.10 4.79 10.10
N LYS A 298 4.87 5.19 10.39
CA LYS A 298 4.45 5.64 11.71
C LYS A 298 4.45 4.49 12.71
N GLN A 299 3.93 3.34 12.30
CA GLN A 299 3.92 2.11 13.10
C GLN A 299 5.34 1.65 13.41
N GLY A 300 6.26 1.63 12.43
CA GLY A 300 7.67 1.30 12.65
C GLY A 300 8.32 2.18 13.72
N ARG A 301 8.09 3.50 13.67
CA ARG A 301 8.61 4.43 14.70
C ARG A 301 8.00 4.19 16.09
N ILE A 302 6.71 3.88 16.17
CA ILE A 302 6.04 3.61 17.44
C ILE A 302 6.50 2.28 18.02
N ALA A 303 6.62 1.23 17.20
CA ALA A 303 7.17 -0.06 17.61
C ALA A 303 8.61 0.12 18.17
N ALA A 304 9.45 0.88 17.48
CA ALA A 304 10.80 1.19 17.96
C ALA A 304 10.81 1.93 19.31
N ASN A 305 9.93 2.92 19.52
CA ASN A 305 9.79 3.58 20.80
C ASN A 305 9.46 2.58 21.93
N ASN A 306 8.57 1.64 21.67
CA ASN A 306 8.11 0.66 22.66
C ASN A 306 9.15 -0.45 22.90
N ILE A 307 9.88 -0.86 21.86
CA ILE A 307 11.01 -1.78 21.97
C ILE A 307 12.12 -1.17 22.85
N ALA A 308 12.35 0.14 22.75
CA ALA A 308 13.31 0.88 23.58
C ALA A 308 12.80 1.19 25.01
N GLY A 309 11.69 0.59 25.45
CA GLY A 309 11.11 0.78 26.78
C GLY A 309 10.13 1.93 26.93
N GLY A 310 9.79 2.61 25.84
CA GLY A 310 8.76 3.66 25.85
C GLY A 310 7.33 3.10 25.89
N ARG A 311 6.35 4.01 25.94
CA ARG A 311 4.92 3.66 25.95
C ARG A 311 4.13 4.54 24.96
N SER A 312 4.48 4.45 23.70
CA SER A 312 3.81 5.18 22.61
C SER A 312 2.64 4.37 22.05
N SER A 313 1.45 4.97 21.94
CA SER A 313 0.31 4.30 21.34
C SER A 313 0.15 4.68 19.87
N TYR A 314 -0.12 3.69 19.03
CA TYR A 314 -0.63 3.89 17.69
C TYR A 314 -2.14 4.09 17.76
N LYS A 315 -2.59 5.23 17.27
CA LYS A 315 -4.01 5.49 17.08
C LYS A 315 -4.45 4.92 15.75
N ASP A 316 -5.73 4.93 15.52
CA ASP A 316 -6.36 4.44 14.30
C ASP A 316 -5.77 4.99 13.01
N SER A 317 -6.01 4.28 11.92
CA SER A 317 -5.79 4.75 10.55
C SER A 317 -7.13 4.87 9.82
N PHE A 318 -7.39 6.07 9.29
CA PHE A 318 -8.56 6.34 8.47
C PHE A 318 -8.34 6.06 6.98
N GLY A 319 -7.23 5.40 6.61
CA GLY A 319 -6.94 5.05 5.22
C GLY A 319 -6.83 6.23 4.28
N THR A 320 -6.31 7.38 4.77
CA THR A 320 -6.16 8.58 3.93
C THR A 320 -5.27 8.28 2.74
N SER A 321 -5.80 8.52 1.55
CA SER A 321 -5.13 8.20 0.29
C SER A 321 -5.38 9.30 -0.76
N VAL A 322 -4.40 9.45 -1.66
CA VAL A 322 -4.44 10.37 -2.79
C VAL A 322 -3.89 9.66 -4.01
N VAL A 323 -4.54 9.83 -5.15
CA VAL A 323 -4.08 9.32 -6.45
C VAL A 323 -4.31 10.36 -7.54
N LYS A 324 -3.38 10.44 -8.47
CA LYS A 324 -3.50 11.26 -9.69
C LYS A 324 -4.02 10.37 -10.83
N VAL A 325 -4.92 10.91 -11.64
CA VAL A 325 -5.41 10.32 -12.89
C VAL A 325 -5.52 11.42 -13.92
N GLY A 326 -4.59 11.47 -14.84
CA GLY A 326 -4.50 12.56 -15.81
C GLY A 326 -4.29 13.93 -15.15
N HIS A 327 -5.21 14.84 -15.42
CA HIS A 327 -5.23 16.15 -14.80
C HIS A 327 -6.03 16.19 -13.50
N LEU A 328 -6.71 15.09 -13.15
CA LEU A 328 -7.49 14.97 -11.94
C LEU A 328 -6.68 14.36 -10.79
N THR A 329 -7.06 14.71 -9.61
CA THR A 329 -6.61 14.11 -8.34
C THR A 329 -7.85 13.61 -7.61
N ALA A 330 -7.78 12.38 -7.11
CA ALA A 330 -8.78 11.82 -6.21
C ALA A 330 -8.16 11.57 -4.84
N ALA A 331 -8.89 11.88 -3.80
CA ALA A 331 -8.49 11.62 -2.43
C ALA A 331 -9.65 11.12 -1.59
N SER A 332 -9.34 10.28 -0.60
CA SER A 332 -10.33 9.79 0.36
C SER A 332 -9.76 9.67 1.76
N VAL A 333 -10.64 9.72 2.74
CA VAL A 333 -10.37 9.45 4.15
C VAL A 333 -11.60 8.84 4.81
N GLY A 334 -11.42 7.85 5.65
CA GLY A 334 -12.49 7.19 6.38
C GLY A 334 -13.36 6.28 5.50
N MET A 335 -14.59 6.09 5.89
CA MET A 335 -15.52 5.14 5.28
C MET A 335 -16.17 5.71 4.01
N THR A 336 -16.48 4.83 3.07
CA THR A 336 -17.35 5.13 1.92
C THR A 336 -18.83 5.00 2.29
N GLU A 337 -19.72 5.59 1.51
CA GLU A 337 -21.17 5.38 1.64
C GLU A 337 -21.52 3.89 1.56
N ALA A 338 -20.93 3.17 0.59
CA ALA A 338 -21.12 1.74 0.44
C ALA A 338 -20.71 0.94 1.69
N ALA A 339 -19.62 1.33 2.37
CA ALA A 339 -19.20 0.69 3.62
C ALA A 339 -20.16 0.99 4.77
N LEU A 340 -20.61 2.23 4.90
CA LEU A 340 -21.59 2.62 5.94
C LEU A 340 -22.93 1.90 5.77
N LEU A 341 -23.42 1.77 4.53
CA LEU A 341 -24.66 1.03 4.22
C LEU A 341 -24.53 -0.45 4.57
N ARG A 342 -23.41 -1.09 4.18
CA ARG A 342 -23.14 -2.49 4.51
C ARG A 342 -23.12 -2.74 6.03
N ASP A 343 -22.55 -1.80 6.78
CA ASP A 343 -22.41 -1.88 8.22
C ASP A 343 -23.66 -1.36 8.98
N GLY A 344 -24.77 -1.05 8.25
CA GLY A 344 -26.05 -0.60 8.82
C GLY A 344 -25.98 0.74 9.55
N LYS A 345 -24.99 1.58 9.24
CA LYS A 345 -24.79 2.88 9.89
C LYS A 345 -25.73 3.93 9.30
N LYS A 346 -26.39 4.70 10.16
CA LYS A 346 -27.11 5.91 9.73
C LYS A 346 -26.10 7.04 9.49
N PHE A 347 -26.27 7.77 8.41
CA PHE A 347 -25.39 8.88 8.05
C PHE A 347 -26.14 9.92 7.19
N HIS A 348 -25.60 11.14 7.22
CA HIS A 348 -25.90 12.20 6.28
C HIS A 348 -24.78 12.32 5.25
N LYS A 349 -25.13 12.79 4.04
CA LYS A 349 -24.16 13.09 3.00
C LYS A 349 -24.32 14.52 2.50
N LEU A 350 -23.22 15.19 2.31
CA LEU A 350 -23.15 16.54 1.77
C LEU A 350 -22.20 16.57 0.58
N TYR A 351 -22.62 17.23 -0.50
CA TYR A 351 -21.76 17.53 -1.64
C TYR A 351 -21.48 19.02 -1.70
N LEU A 352 -20.21 19.34 -1.86
CA LEU A 352 -19.72 20.71 -2.04
C LEU A 352 -18.87 20.77 -3.31
N HIS A 353 -18.88 21.93 -3.97
CA HIS A 353 -18.08 22.17 -5.18
C HIS A 353 -17.15 23.37 -5.02
N PRO A 354 -16.22 23.34 -4.06
CA PRO A 354 -15.31 24.45 -3.82
C PRO A 354 -14.29 24.59 -4.96
N ALA A 355 -13.79 25.81 -5.12
CA ALA A 355 -12.63 26.06 -5.96
C ALA A 355 -11.32 25.88 -5.18
N SER A 356 -10.24 25.58 -5.88
CA SER A 356 -8.88 25.48 -5.28
C SER A 356 -8.40 26.83 -4.75
N ASN A 357 -8.79 27.91 -5.42
CA ASN A 357 -8.41 29.30 -5.12
C ASN A 357 -9.66 30.20 -5.20
N ALA A 358 -9.52 31.45 -4.79
CA ALA A 358 -10.52 32.47 -5.02
C ALA A 358 -10.82 32.61 -6.52
N SER A 359 -12.08 32.84 -6.87
CA SER A 359 -12.57 32.80 -8.26
C SER A 359 -11.88 33.78 -9.21
N TYR A 360 -11.37 34.88 -8.67
CA TYR A 360 -10.65 35.91 -9.44
C TYR A 360 -9.18 35.56 -9.71
N TYR A 361 -8.62 34.57 -9.00
CA TYR A 361 -7.21 34.19 -9.18
C TYR A 361 -7.03 33.20 -10.32
N PRO A 362 -6.10 33.45 -11.26
CA PRO A 362 -5.91 32.56 -12.41
C PRO A 362 -5.52 31.13 -12.01
N GLY A 363 -5.97 30.17 -12.79
CA GLY A 363 -5.62 28.75 -12.61
C GLY A 363 -6.39 28.04 -11.49
N GLY A 364 -7.48 28.64 -11.00
CA GLY A 364 -8.40 27.99 -10.08
C GLY A 364 -9.07 26.79 -10.72
N ASN A 365 -9.11 25.66 -9.99
CA ASN A 365 -9.80 24.44 -10.43
C ASN A 365 -10.98 24.17 -9.49
N ARG A 366 -12.11 23.75 -10.06
CA ARG A 366 -13.22 23.22 -9.26
C ARG A 366 -12.91 21.80 -8.79
N MET A 367 -13.45 21.45 -7.64
CA MET A 367 -13.42 20.08 -7.12
C MET A 367 -14.79 19.73 -6.56
N THR A 368 -15.07 18.44 -6.53
CA THR A 368 -16.25 17.91 -5.84
C THR A 368 -15.79 17.25 -4.55
N LEU A 369 -16.38 17.67 -3.44
CA LEU A 369 -16.17 17.10 -2.12
C LEU A 369 -17.46 16.42 -1.67
N LYS A 370 -17.38 15.16 -1.25
CA LYS A 370 -18.43 14.41 -0.56
C LYS A 370 -18.01 14.24 0.88
N LEU A 371 -18.86 14.64 1.83
CA LEU A 371 -18.68 14.45 3.26
C LEU A 371 -19.77 13.53 3.82
N LEU A 372 -19.37 12.55 4.63
CA LEU A 372 -20.25 11.59 5.29
C LEU A 372 -20.15 11.78 6.81
N PHE A 373 -21.27 12.00 7.49
CA PHE A 373 -21.28 12.30 8.93
C PHE A 373 -22.55 11.81 9.60
N GLY A 374 -22.51 11.61 10.92
CA GLY A 374 -23.62 11.16 11.73
C GLY A 374 -24.50 12.32 12.24
N ASP A 375 -25.63 11.99 12.86
CA ASP A 375 -26.58 12.92 13.48
C ASP A 375 -25.91 13.85 14.52
N ASP A 376 -24.89 13.36 15.21
CA ASP A 376 -24.09 14.09 16.19
C ASP A 376 -22.94 14.89 15.57
N GLY A 377 -22.85 14.92 14.24
CA GLY A 377 -21.79 15.57 13.48
C GLY A 377 -20.48 14.78 13.41
N THR A 378 -20.40 13.55 13.94
CA THR A 378 -19.20 12.72 13.80
C THR A 378 -18.87 12.48 12.33
N ILE A 379 -17.67 12.83 11.89
CA ILE A 379 -17.22 12.63 10.51
C ILE A 379 -16.84 11.17 10.31
N PHE A 380 -17.51 10.49 9.38
CA PHE A 380 -17.24 9.09 9.05
C PHE A 380 -16.27 8.94 7.90
N GLY A 381 -16.31 9.87 6.95
CA GLY A 381 -15.43 9.87 5.81
C GLY A 381 -15.64 11.05 4.89
N ALA A 382 -14.65 11.27 4.02
CA ALA A 382 -14.74 12.27 2.97
C ALA A 382 -14.03 11.78 1.70
N GLN A 383 -14.49 12.27 0.56
CA GLN A 383 -13.93 11.99 -0.74
C GLN A 383 -13.87 13.29 -1.53
N ILE A 384 -12.78 13.51 -2.24
CA ILE A 384 -12.58 14.72 -3.04
C ILE A 384 -12.02 14.33 -4.40
N VAL A 385 -12.61 14.86 -5.46
CA VAL A 385 -12.10 14.70 -6.83
C VAL A 385 -12.04 16.07 -7.49
N GLY A 386 -10.93 16.37 -8.15
CA GLY A 386 -10.73 17.65 -8.82
C GLY A 386 -9.29 17.82 -9.30
N GLY A 387 -8.92 19.06 -9.61
CA GLY A 387 -7.56 19.39 -9.98
C GLY A 387 -6.64 19.64 -8.78
N LYS A 388 -5.93 20.78 -8.79
CA LYS A 388 -4.98 21.15 -7.71
C LYS A 388 -5.70 21.42 -6.38
N GLY A 389 -5.07 21.03 -5.26
CA GLY A 389 -5.49 21.34 -3.89
C GLY A 389 -6.43 20.34 -3.24
N VAL A 390 -6.72 19.23 -3.91
CA VAL A 390 -7.46 18.07 -3.38
C VAL A 390 -6.71 17.47 -2.18
N ASP A 391 -5.41 17.26 -2.32
CA ASP A 391 -4.48 16.76 -1.31
C ASP A 391 -4.53 17.56 -0.01
N LYS A 392 -4.46 18.88 -0.09
CA LYS A 392 -4.49 19.77 1.09
C LYS A 392 -5.79 19.69 1.85
N ARG A 393 -6.92 19.59 1.14
CA ARG A 393 -8.24 19.55 1.78
C ARG A 393 -8.51 18.22 2.46
N ILE A 394 -8.13 17.12 1.84
CA ILE A 394 -8.32 15.80 2.47
C ILE A 394 -7.45 15.66 3.71
N ASP A 395 -6.23 16.22 3.72
CA ASP A 395 -5.36 16.23 4.89
C ASP A 395 -5.96 17.04 6.06
N SER A 396 -6.62 18.17 5.77
CA SER A 396 -7.34 18.96 6.78
C SER A 396 -8.48 18.15 7.41
N ILE A 397 -9.29 17.48 6.58
CA ILE A 397 -10.39 16.63 7.07
C ILE A 397 -9.84 15.42 7.85
N ALA A 398 -8.79 14.77 7.36
CA ALA A 398 -8.14 13.66 8.05
C ALA A 398 -7.62 14.07 9.43
N THR A 399 -7.08 15.30 9.54
CA THR A 399 -6.63 15.87 10.80
C THR A 399 -7.80 16.16 11.74
N ALA A 400 -8.89 16.73 11.22
CA ALA A 400 -10.13 16.98 11.97
C ALA A 400 -10.71 15.68 12.53
N MET A 401 -10.85 14.63 11.68
CA MET A 401 -11.30 13.30 12.11
C MET A 401 -10.42 12.73 13.23
N ARG A 402 -9.10 12.83 13.10
CA ARG A 402 -8.15 12.35 14.11
C ARG A 402 -8.27 13.08 15.44
N ARG A 403 -8.70 14.33 15.43
CA ARG A 403 -8.94 15.15 16.62
C ARG A 403 -10.36 15.00 17.17
N GLY A 404 -11.23 14.25 16.49
CA GLY A 404 -12.63 14.06 16.88
C GLY A 404 -13.50 15.31 16.66
N MET A 405 -13.09 16.19 15.74
CA MET A 405 -13.90 17.35 15.36
C MET A 405 -15.19 16.91 14.67
N ARG A 406 -16.22 17.71 14.81
CA ARG A 406 -17.54 17.47 14.22
C ARG A 406 -17.67 18.20 12.87
N ALA A 407 -18.56 17.71 11.99
CA ALA A 407 -18.75 18.30 10.68
C ALA A 407 -19.06 19.81 10.68
N PRO A 408 -19.84 20.37 11.63
CA PRO A 408 -20.05 21.83 11.70
C PRO A 408 -18.81 22.64 12.09
N GLU A 409 -17.73 22.00 12.56
CA GLU A 409 -16.49 22.66 12.98
C GLU A 409 -15.44 22.72 11.83
N LEU A 410 -15.76 22.11 10.66
CA LEU A 410 -14.93 22.21 9.47
C LEU A 410 -15.15 23.55 8.77
#